data_23c1877c4adb9c22f5f8e399a0270b2f
#
_entry.id   23c1877c4adb9c22f5f8e399a0270b2f
#
_cell.length_a   1.000
_cell.length_b   1.000
_cell.length_c   1.000
_cell.angle_alpha   90.00
_cell.angle_beta   90.00
_cell.angle_gamma   90.00
#
_symmetry.space_group_name_H-M   'P 1'
#
loop_
_entity.id
_entity.type
_entity.pdbx_description
1 polymer ?
#
loop_
_entity_poly.entity_id
_entity_poly.type
_entity_poly.pdbx_seq_one_letter_code
_entity_poly.pdbx_strand_id
1 'polypeptide(L)'
;MGYSTKRSRKVENRKLALFIENMNYESIDEFGYDVVLGFKQNAFKHKWDVDIIPVTPQLQAEEKYDTYILKNGYCGAFLVGFALHDEWMQQLKNTTMPTVLFDNYIENNPNVAYVGTDSYEGIDMAVKHLHNLGHKKIAFINGSLFSLVSDQRQEAFENSMRDAGLEIYPELMGHGYYIPETAQYYVSNFIAAGATAILCGSDTIAKGVISECQLHGFNVPNDISVVGFDDVKFAAALTPPLTTVRQERNDLGRCAYIIL
;
A
#
# COMPACT_ATOMS: atom_id res chain seq x y z
N MET A 1 36.76 -53.62 5.23
CA MET A 1 36.94 -52.15 5.39
C MET A 1 35.79 -51.44 4.65
N GLY A 2 34.79 -51.01 5.39
CA GLY A 2 33.60 -50.37 4.84
C GLY A 2 33.76 -48.83 4.84
N TYR A 3 33.88 -48.23 3.70
CA TYR A 3 33.82 -46.77 3.55
C TYR A 3 32.37 -46.31 3.60
N SER A 4 31.95 -45.78 4.72
CA SER A 4 30.69 -45.02 4.86
C SER A 4 30.90 -43.61 4.33
N THR A 5 30.49 -43.33 3.10
CA THR A 5 30.39 -41.97 2.62
C THR A 5 29.21 -41.28 3.32
N LYS A 6 29.49 -40.48 4.34
CA LYS A 6 28.53 -39.51 4.84
C LYS A 6 28.21 -38.53 3.68
N ARG A 7 27.08 -38.71 3.01
CA ARG A 7 26.49 -37.64 2.21
C ARG A 7 26.22 -36.49 3.17
N SER A 8 27.03 -35.44 3.09
CA SER A 8 26.68 -34.18 3.70
C SER A 8 25.36 -33.74 3.03
N ARG A 9 24.27 -33.76 3.80
CA ARG A 9 23.08 -33.04 3.38
C ARG A 9 23.55 -31.59 3.16
N LYS A 10 23.56 -31.10 1.90
CA LYS A 10 23.57 -29.69 1.62
C LYS A 10 22.38 -29.13 2.41
N VAL A 11 22.65 -28.30 3.41
CA VAL A 11 21.63 -27.48 4.03
C VAL A 11 21.16 -26.60 2.89
N GLU A 12 19.97 -26.87 2.34
CA GLU A 12 19.35 -25.97 1.39
C GLU A 12 19.17 -24.65 2.13
N ASN A 13 19.81 -23.61 1.62
CA ASN A 13 19.71 -22.30 2.19
C ASN A 13 18.31 -21.76 1.87
N ARG A 14 17.36 -21.92 2.79
CA ARG A 14 15.96 -21.52 2.65
C ARG A 14 15.78 -20.12 3.20
N LYS A 15 16.31 -19.13 2.49
CA LYS A 15 16.34 -17.76 2.93
C LYS A 15 15.67 -16.84 1.92
N LEU A 16 14.71 -16.03 2.37
CA LEU A 16 14.00 -15.03 1.59
C LEU A 16 14.35 -13.64 2.09
N ALA A 17 14.38 -12.68 1.19
CA ALA A 17 14.45 -11.26 1.53
C ALA A 17 13.06 -10.63 1.52
N LEU A 18 12.77 -9.79 2.49
CA LEU A 18 11.65 -8.87 2.50
C LEU A 18 12.22 -7.46 2.50
N PHE A 19 12.22 -6.83 1.33
CA PHE A 19 12.74 -5.48 1.13
C PHE A 19 11.63 -4.46 1.36
N ILE A 20 11.91 -3.47 2.21
CA ILE A 20 10.95 -2.43 2.55
C ILE A 20 11.55 -1.06 2.26
N GLU A 21 10.84 -0.26 1.47
CA GLU A 21 11.13 1.13 1.19
C GLU A 21 9.87 1.96 1.40
N ASN A 22 10.00 3.17 1.95
CA ASN A 22 8.90 4.14 2.09
C ASN A 22 7.61 3.61 2.74
N MET A 23 7.68 2.56 3.55
CA MET A 23 6.52 2.00 4.25
C MET A 23 6.84 1.70 5.71
N ASN A 24 6.01 2.17 6.64
CA ASN A 24 6.10 1.84 8.05
C ASN A 24 5.47 0.47 8.33
N TYR A 25 6.13 -0.34 9.17
CA TYR A 25 5.74 -1.74 9.44
C TYR A 25 6.07 -2.24 10.85
N GLU A 26 6.63 -1.39 11.70
CA GLU A 26 7.11 -1.81 13.03
C GLU A 26 6.00 -1.84 14.08
N SER A 27 5.00 -0.98 13.93
CA SER A 27 3.86 -0.87 14.83
C SER A 27 2.60 -1.49 14.23
N ILE A 28 1.75 -2.06 15.12
CA ILE A 28 0.46 -2.66 14.74
C ILE A 28 -0.53 -1.65 14.13
N ASP A 29 -0.32 -0.37 14.35
CA ASP A 29 -1.12 0.72 13.78
C ASP A 29 -0.65 1.15 12.38
N GLU A 30 0.45 0.58 11.91
CA GLU A 30 1.02 0.89 10.60
C GLU A 30 0.52 -0.07 9.53
N PHE A 31 0.33 0.44 8.34
CA PHE A 31 -0.21 -0.33 7.22
C PHE A 31 0.62 -1.59 6.91
N GLY A 32 1.94 -1.46 6.87
CA GLY A 32 2.85 -2.55 6.51
C GLY A 32 2.94 -3.68 7.54
N TYR A 33 2.53 -3.45 8.79
CA TYR A 33 2.69 -4.43 9.87
C TYR A 33 2.03 -5.78 9.54
N ASP A 34 0.75 -5.76 9.17
CA ASP A 34 0.01 -6.99 8.88
C ASP A 34 0.49 -7.66 7.59
N VAL A 35 0.95 -6.91 6.59
CA VAL A 35 1.56 -7.45 5.35
C VAL A 35 2.83 -8.23 5.68
N VAL A 36 3.74 -7.61 6.43
CA VAL A 36 5.00 -8.23 6.89
C VAL A 36 4.72 -9.46 7.74
N LEU A 37 3.77 -9.35 8.68
CA LEU A 37 3.38 -10.44 9.56
C LEU A 37 2.84 -11.65 8.77
N GLY A 38 1.95 -11.42 7.81
CA GLY A 38 1.36 -12.47 6.97
C GLY A 38 2.41 -13.22 6.18
N PHE A 39 3.35 -12.51 5.56
CA PHE A 39 4.47 -13.10 4.83
C PHE A 39 5.36 -13.95 5.75
N LYS A 40 5.84 -13.37 6.86
CA LYS A 40 6.74 -14.04 7.81
C LYS A 40 6.13 -15.28 8.45
N GLN A 41 4.87 -15.21 8.89
CA GLN A 41 4.19 -16.34 9.52
C GLN A 41 4.09 -17.55 8.58
N ASN A 42 3.84 -17.31 7.30
CA ASN A 42 3.74 -18.38 6.33
C ASN A 42 5.12 -18.90 5.90
N ALA A 43 6.12 -18.07 5.74
CA ALA A 43 7.50 -18.51 5.54
C ALA A 43 7.98 -19.40 6.69
N PHE A 44 7.76 -18.98 7.94
CA PHE A 44 8.14 -19.73 9.12
C PHE A 44 7.46 -21.12 9.20
N LYS A 45 6.15 -21.23 8.89
CA LYS A 45 5.43 -22.51 8.85
C LYS A 45 6.09 -23.51 7.89
N HIS A 46 6.71 -23.03 6.82
CA HIS A 46 7.38 -23.86 5.82
C HIS A 46 8.91 -23.91 5.99
N LYS A 47 9.42 -23.46 7.15
CA LYS A 47 10.84 -23.50 7.51
C LYS A 47 11.74 -22.68 6.59
N TRP A 48 11.25 -21.52 6.17
CA TRP A 48 12.02 -20.50 5.50
C TRP A 48 12.42 -19.41 6.49
N ASP A 49 13.67 -18.99 6.42
CA ASP A 49 14.14 -17.78 7.11
C ASP A 49 13.82 -16.55 6.29
N VAL A 50 13.43 -15.47 6.94
CA VAL A 50 13.10 -14.19 6.31
C VAL A 50 13.91 -13.08 6.95
N ASP A 51 14.76 -12.43 6.18
CA ASP A 51 15.40 -11.17 6.58
C ASP A 51 14.53 -10.01 6.12
N ILE A 52 14.23 -9.10 7.04
CA ILE A 52 13.62 -7.81 6.71
C ILE A 52 14.75 -6.80 6.51
N ILE A 53 14.77 -6.18 5.34
CA ILE A 53 15.83 -5.26 4.94
C ILE A 53 15.21 -3.93 4.56
N PRO A 54 15.39 -2.88 5.40
CA PRO A 54 15.08 -1.53 4.98
C PRO A 54 15.97 -1.14 3.80
N VAL A 55 15.35 -0.72 2.71
CA VAL A 55 16.04 -0.30 1.49
C VAL A 55 16.06 1.21 1.41
N THR A 56 17.17 1.76 0.98
CA THR A 56 17.36 3.19 0.75
C THR A 56 17.78 3.45 -0.69
N PRO A 57 17.56 4.65 -1.24
CA PRO A 57 18.05 5.01 -2.56
C PRO A 57 19.58 4.83 -2.68
N GLN A 58 20.32 5.06 -1.60
CA GLN A 58 21.76 4.83 -1.58
C GLN A 58 22.13 3.36 -1.78
N LEU A 59 21.46 2.43 -1.09
CA LEU A 59 21.68 0.99 -1.27
C LEU A 59 21.39 0.57 -2.71
N GLN A 60 20.31 1.07 -3.31
CA GLN A 60 19.92 0.78 -4.68
C GLN A 60 20.95 1.29 -5.69
N ALA A 61 21.57 2.45 -5.43
CA ALA A 61 22.63 3.02 -6.28
C ALA A 61 23.96 2.28 -6.15
N GLU A 62 24.30 1.76 -4.97
CA GLU A 62 25.56 1.08 -4.69
C GLU A 62 25.58 -0.38 -5.13
N GLU A 63 24.43 -1.08 -5.07
CA GLU A 63 24.35 -2.52 -5.39
C GLU A 63 23.21 -2.83 -6.35
N LYS A 64 23.49 -3.65 -7.36
CA LYS A 64 22.45 -4.16 -8.27
C LYS A 64 21.58 -5.19 -7.58
N TYR A 65 20.28 -5.21 -7.91
CA TYR A 65 19.30 -6.09 -7.30
C TYR A 65 19.69 -7.58 -7.31
N ASP A 66 19.94 -8.18 -8.49
CA ASP A 66 20.32 -9.59 -8.60
C ASP A 66 21.63 -9.89 -7.87
N THR A 67 22.60 -8.97 -7.90
CA THR A 67 23.86 -9.11 -7.19
C THR A 67 23.64 -9.17 -5.69
N TYR A 68 22.79 -8.28 -5.15
CA TYR A 68 22.47 -8.26 -3.72
C TYR A 68 21.80 -9.56 -3.28
N ILE A 69 20.80 -10.05 -4.03
CA ILE A 69 20.11 -11.33 -3.76
C ILE A 69 21.11 -12.49 -3.70
N LEU A 70 21.93 -12.65 -4.75
CA LEU A 70 22.87 -13.76 -4.87
C LEU A 70 23.98 -13.72 -3.82
N LYS A 71 24.57 -12.53 -3.58
CA LYS A 71 25.65 -12.32 -2.61
C LYS A 71 25.23 -12.69 -1.17
N ASN A 72 23.97 -12.41 -0.82
CA ASN A 72 23.43 -12.68 0.51
C ASN A 72 22.73 -14.05 0.63
N GLY A 73 22.72 -14.84 -0.48
CA GLY A 73 22.20 -16.20 -0.50
C GLY A 73 20.68 -16.29 -0.39
N TYR A 74 19.95 -15.28 -0.83
CA TYR A 74 18.48 -15.32 -0.90
C TYR A 74 18.01 -16.14 -2.10
N CYS A 75 16.93 -16.88 -1.91
CA CYS A 75 16.30 -17.68 -2.97
C CYS A 75 15.22 -16.89 -3.74
N GLY A 76 14.76 -15.80 -3.18
CA GLY A 76 13.75 -14.92 -3.74
C GLY A 76 13.48 -13.73 -2.82
N ALA A 77 12.69 -12.78 -3.28
CA ALA A 77 12.39 -11.57 -2.52
C ALA A 77 10.95 -11.09 -2.66
N PHE A 78 10.46 -10.45 -1.61
CA PHE A 78 9.22 -9.69 -1.58
C PHE A 78 9.55 -8.21 -1.38
N LEU A 79 9.10 -7.35 -2.29
CA LEU A 79 9.38 -5.91 -2.30
C LEU A 79 8.10 -5.14 -1.93
N VAL A 80 8.21 -4.25 -0.95
CA VAL A 80 7.09 -3.51 -0.37
C VAL A 80 7.44 -2.02 -0.31
N GLY A 81 6.53 -1.16 -0.80
CA GLY A 81 6.65 0.30 -0.70
C GLY A 81 7.56 0.97 -1.74
N PHE A 82 8.01 0.24 -2.74
CA PHE A 82 8.85 0.78 -3.81
C PHE A 82 8.05 1.68 -4.76
N ALA A 83 8.68 2.74 -5.25
CA ALA A 83 8.14 3.60 -6.28
C ALA A 83 8.51 3.09 -7.69
N LEU A 84 7.68 3.43 -8.69
CA LEU A 84 7.90 2.97 -10.07
C LEU A 84 9.25 3.40 -10.66
N HIS A 85 9.83 4.50 -10.18
CA HIS A 85 11.09 5.05 -10.69
C HIS A 85 12.33 4.59 -9.93
N ASP A 86 12.18 3.77 -8.89
CA ASP A 86 13.30 3.25 -8.10
C ASP A 86 14.26 2.42 -8.96
N GLU A 87 15.55 2.51 -8.68
CA GLU A 87 16.57 1.85 -9.49
C GLU A 87 16.40 0.33 -9.54
N TRP A 88 16.08 -0.29 -8.40
CA TRP A 88 15.83 -1.73 -8.38
C TRP A 88 14.58 -2.10 -9.16
N MET A 89 13.52 -1.29 -9.11
CA MET A 89 12.31 -1.52 -9.91
C MET A 89 12.62 -1.53 -11.42
N GLN A 90 13.51 -0.66 -11.90
CA GLN A 90 13.93 -0.66 -13.31
C GLN A 90 14.74 -1.93 -13.68
N GLN A 91 15.52 -2.47 -12.73
CA GLN A 91 16.30 -3.69 -12.93
C GLN A 91 15.42 -4.95 -12.98
N LEU A 92 14.25 -4.95 -12.33
CA LEU A 92 13.34 -6.10 -12.28
C LEU A 92 12.82 -6.53 -13.67
N LYS A 93 12.84 -5.66 -14.66
CA LYS A 93 12.50 -6.03 -16.05
C LYS A 93 13.35 -7.18 -16.59
N ASN A 94 14.58 -7.32 -16.08
CA ASN A 94 15.56 -8.31 -16.55
C ASN A 94 16.04 -9.25 -15.43
N THR A 95 15.44 -9.19 -14.25
CA THR A 95 15.84 -10.07 -13.15
C THR A 95 15.58 -11.54 -13.47
N THR A 96 16.48 -12.39 -13.01
CA THR A 96 16.32 -13.85 -13.05
C THR A 96 15.91 -14.40 -11.67
N MET A 97 15.80 -13.53 -10.67
CA MET A 97 15.48 -13.90 -9.31
C MET A 97 13.98 -13.91 -9.08
N PRO A 98 13.41 -14.97 -8.46
CA PRO A 98 12.02 -14.98 -8.06
C PRO A 98 11.70 -13.75 -7.19
N THR A 99 10.74 -12.96 -7.62
CA THR A 99 10.40 -11.69 -6.97
C THR A 99 8.88 -11.51 -6.94
N VAL A 100 8.35 -11.07 -5.81
CA VAL A 100 6.97 -10.62 -5.70
C VAL A 100 6.96 -9.14 -5.35
N LEU A 101 6.12 -8.36 -6.01
CA LEU A 101 5.90 -6.95 -5.76
C LEU A 101 4.60 -6.74 -4.98
N PHE A 102 4.61 -5.80 -4.05
CA PHE A 102 3.42 -5.33 -3.37
C PHE A 102 2.92 -4.04 -4.03
N ASP A 103 1.66 -4.04 -4.48
CA ASP A 103 1.01 -2.87 -5.09
C ASP A 103 1.76 -2.26 -6.28
N ASN A 104 2.58 -3.06 -6.94
CA ASN A 104 3.35 -2.70 -8.14
C ASN A 104 3.42 -3.89 -9.07
N TYR A 105 3.71 -3.64 -10.35
CA TYR A 105 3.92 -4.73 -11.28
C TYR A 105 4.97 -4.40 -12.35
N ILE A 106 5.57 -5.45 -12.93
CA ILE A 106 6.51 -5.37 -14.06
C ILE A 106 5.98 -6.24 -15.19
N GLU A 107 5.86 -5.65 -16.36
CA GLU A 107 5.43 -6.36 -17.57
C GLU A 107 6.49 -7.33 -18.09
N ASN A 108 6.02 -8.44 -18.63
CA ASN A 108 6.83 -9.33 -19.47
C ASN A 108 8.04 -9.99 -18.79
N ASN A 109 8.09 -10.07 -17.46
CA ASN A 109 9.09 -10.88 -16.77
C ASN A 109 8.41 -12.01 -15.97
N PRO A 110 8.57 -13.30 -16.37
CA PRO A 110 7.93 -14.42 -15.69
C PRO A 110 8.49 -14.70 -14.28
N ASN A 111 9.62 -14.11 -13.92
CA ASN A 111 10.20 -14.23 -12.57
C ASN A 111 9.65 -13.18 -11.60
N VAL A 112 8.85 -12.24 -12.08
CA VAL A 112 8.27 -11.17 -11.25
C VAL A 112 6.76 -11.32 -11.23
N ALA A 113 6.21 -11.60 -10.07
CA ALA A 113 4.78 -11.60 -9.80
C ALA A 113 4.40 -10.39 -8.95
N TYR A 114 3.11 -10.17 -8.76
CA TYR A 114 2.62 -9.11 -7.89
C TYR A 114 1.42 -9.54 -7.06
N VAL A 115 1.21 -8.84 -5.96
CA VAL A 115 0.06 -8.94 -5.08
C VAL A 115 -0.37 -7.53 -4.69
N GLY A 116 -1.66 -7.31 -4.63
CA GLY A 116 -2.24 -6.02 -4.26
C GLY A 116 -3.75 -6.13 -4.08
N THR A 117 -4.37 -5.04 -3.65
CA THR A 117 -5.82 -4.94 -3.49
C THR A 117 -6.44 -4.43 -4.79
N ASP A 118 -7.66 -4.89 -5.08
CA ASP A 118 -8.48 -4.30 -6.14
C ASP A 118 -8.90 -2.87 -5.74
N SER A 119 -8.12 -1.91 -6.22
CA SER A 119 -8.36 -0.49 -5.95
C SER A 119 -9.65 0.01 -6.60
N TYR A 120 -10.07 -0.60 -7.74
CA TYR A 120 -11.30 -0.21 -8.42
C TYR A 120 -12.52 -0.58 -7.60
N GLU A 121 -12.61 -1.83 -7.14
CA GLU A 121 -13.72 -2.29 -6.31
C GLU A 121 -13.82 -1.46 -5.02
N GLY A 122 -12.71 -1.25 -4.33
CA GLY A 122 -12.69 -0.51 -3.06
C GLY A 122 -13.12 0.95 -3.19
N ILE A 123 -12.60 1.67 -4.17
CA ILE A 123 -12.97 3.07 -4.42
C ILE A 123 -14.41 3.18 -4.91
N ASP A 124 -14.85 2.29 -5.79
CA ASP A 124 -16.23 2.26 -6.27
C ASP A 124 -17.23 2.06 -5.13
N MET A 125 -16.93 1.13 -4.20
CA MET A 125 -17.74 0.95 -2.99
C MET A 125 -17.83 2.22 -2.15
N ALA A 126 -16.70 2.93 -1.97
CA ALA A 126 -16.66 4.17 -1.19
C ALA A 126 -17.45 5.31 -1.85
N VAL A 127 -17.31 5.51 -3.17
CA VAL A 127 -18.07 6.52 -3.93
C VAL A 127 -19.55 6.21 -3.90
N LYS A 128 -19.94 4.96 -4.15
CA LYS A 128 -21.36 4.52 -4.07
C LYS A 128 -21.94 4.72 -2.68
N HIS A 129 -21.18 4.43 -1.63
CA HIS A 129 -21.61 4.66 -0.26
C HIS A 129 -21.92 6.15 -0.02
N LEU A 130 -21.01 7.04 -0.39
CA LEU A 130 -21.20 8.49 -0.25
C LEU A 130 -22.37 8.99 -1.12
N HIS A 131 -22.48 8.52 -2.36
CA HIS A 131 -23.60 8.86 -3.24
C HIS A 131 -24.94 8.45 -2.67
N ASN A 132 -25.05 7.25 -2.13
CA ASN A 132 -26.27 6.72 -1.49
C ASN A 132 -26.68 7.52 -0.24
N LEU A 133 -25.73 8.17 0.43
CA LEU A 133 -25.98 9.10 1.54
C LEU A 133 -26.40 10.50 1.05
N GLY A 134 -26.44 10.73 -0.27
CA GLY A 134 -26.89 11.96 -0.89
C GLY A 134 -25.77 12.96 -1.21
N HIS A 135 -24.51 12.59 -1.01
CA HIS A 135 -23.37 13.43 -1.38
C HIS A 135 -23.25 13.54 -2.91
N LYS A 136 -23.16 14.77 -3.42
CA LYS A 136 -22.99 15.04 -4.85
C LYS A 136 -21.65 15.70 -5.14
N LYS A 137 -21.10 16.43 -4.18
CA LYS A 137 -19.82 17.14 -4.28
C LYS A 137 -18.81 16.48 -3.36
N ILE A 138 -18.10 15.48 -3.89
CA ILE A 138 -17.18 14.61 -3.18
C ILE A 138 -15.75 15.03 -3.56
N ALA A 139 -14.94 15.40 -2.58
CA ALA A 139 -13.51 15.62 -2.75
C ALA A 139 -12.73 14.32 -2.60
N PHE A 140 -11.56 14.26 -3.23
CA PHE A 140 -10.66 13.11 -3.11
C PHE A 140 -9.24 13.56 -2.77
N ILE A 141 -8.66 13.03 -1.69
CA ILE A 141 -7.25 13.19 -1.36
C ILE A 141 -6.56 11.85 -1.55
N ASN A 142 -5.80 11.74 -2.63
CA ASN A 142 -5.08 10.55 -3.01
C ASN A 142 -3.68 10.48 -2.39
N GLY A 143 -2.97 9.37 -2.61
CA GLY A 143 -1.58 9.19 -2.20
C GLY A 143 -0.57 9.85 -3.14
N SER A 144 0.65 9.30 -3.17
CA SER A 144 1.77 9.81 -3.95
C SER A 144 1.53 9.74 -5.46
N LEU A 145 1.94 10.78 -6.19
CA LEU A 145 1.87 10.86 -7.66
C LEU A 145 2.75 9.83 -8.40
N PHE A 146 3.66 9.14 -7.70
CA PHE A 146 4.57 8.15 -8.30
C PHE A 146 4.25 6.72 -7.85
N SER A 147 3.02 6.50 -7.39
CA SER A 147 2.53 5.21 -6.92
C SER A 147 1.49 4.66 -7.89
N LEU A 148 1.71 3.45 -8.39
CA LEU A 148 0.75 2.76 -9.25
C LEU A 148 -0.64 2.65 -8.58
N VAL A 149 -0.66 2.36 -7.29
CA VAL A 149 -1.91 2.28 -6.51
C VAL A 149 -2.64 3.62 -6.45
N SER A 150 -1.90 4.74 -6.39
CA SER A 150 -2.51 6.07 -6.45
C SER A 150 -3.14 6.35 -7.82
N ASP A 151 -2.45 5.99 -8.90
CA ASP A 151 -2.99 6.13 -10.26
C ASP A 151 -4.27 5.30 -10.42
N GLN A 152 -4.25 4.05 -9.98
CA GLN A 152 -5.43 3.17 -10.01
C GLN A 152 -6.60 3.71 -9.17
N ARG A 153 -6.33 4.23 -7.96
CA ARG A 153 -7.38 4.81 -7.10
C ARG A 153 -7.96 6.09 -7.69
N GLN A 154 -7.14 6.90 -8.34
CA GLN A 154 -7.64 8.10 -9.03
C GLN A 154 -8.53 7.73 -10.20
N GLU A 155 -8.07 6.84 -11.08
CA GLU A 155 -8.88 6.36 -12.21
C GLU A 155 -10.18 5.72 -11.75
N ALA A 156 -10.13 4.91 -10.69
CA ALA A 156 -11.32 4.31 -10.09
C ALA A 156 -12.29 5.37 -9.56
N PHE A 157 -11.79 6.39 -8.85
CA PHE A 157 -12.62 7.49 -8.36
C PHE A 157 -13.31 8.23 -9.50
N GLU A 158 -12.56 8.61 -10.53
CA GLU A 158 -13.11 9.31 -11.68
C GLU A 158 -14.15 8.48 -12.45
N ASN A 159 -13.91 7.17 -12.61
CA ASN A 159 -14.86 6.26 -13.25
C ASN A 159 -16.14 6.12 -12.40
N SER A 160 -16.00 5.86 -11.11
CA SER A 160 -17.14 5.70 -10.19
C SER A 160 -17.98 6.95 -10.07
N MET A 161 -17.37 8.15 -10.06
CA MET A 161 -18.08 9.43 -10.08
C MET A 161 -18.89 9.58 -11.38
N ARG A 162 -18.31 9.26 -12.54
CA ARG A 162 -19.01 9.31 -13.84
C ARG A 162 -20.17 8.32 -13.91
N ASP A 163 -19.96 7.10 -13.42
CA ASP A 163 -20.99 6.05 -13.41
C ASP A 163 -22.17 6.40 -12.48
N ALA A 164 -21.89 7.12 -11.39
CA ALA A 164 -22.89 7.66 -10.49
C ALA A 164 -23.60 8.94 -11.03
N GLY A 165 -23.17 9.46 -12.19
CA GLY A 165 -23.68 10.73 -12.75
C GLY A 165 -23.26 11.96 -11.94
N LEU A 166 -22.14 11.86 -11.21
CA LEU A 166 -21.58 12.94 -10.41
C LEU A 166 -20.50 13.72 -11.18
N GLU A 167 -20.46 15.03 -10.92
CA GLU A 167 -19.44 15.90 -11.52
C GLU A 167 -18.13 15.79 -10.77
N ILE A 168 -17.01 15.79 -11.53
CA ILE A 168 -15.66 15.81 -11.01
C ILE A 168 -15.12 17.23 -11.08
N TYR A 169 -14.71 17.77 -9.93
CA TYR A 169 -14.18 19.12 -9.82
C TYR A 169 -12.67 19.04 -9.62
N PRO A 170 -11.85 19.58 -10.55
CA PRO A 170 -10.38 19.55 -10.42
C PRO A 170 -9.88 20.17 -9.11
N GLU A 171 -10.56 21.22 -8.62
CA GLU A 171 -10.23 21.88 -7.36
C GLU A 171 -10.55 21.05 -6.11
N LEU A 172 -11.27 19.93 -6.25
CA LEU A 172 -11.56 18.96 -5.19
C LEU A 172 -10.67 17.71 -5.24
N MET A 173 -9.62 17.75 -6.07
CA MET A 173 -8.64 16.67 -6.18
C MET A 173 -7.34 17.06 -5.48
N GLY A 174 -6.83 16.21 -4.60
CA GLY A 174 -5.59 16.41 -3.87
C GLY A 174 -4.70 15.18 -3.89
N HIS A 175 -3.40 15.39 -3.70
CA HIS A 175 -2.39 14.34 -3.63
C HIS A 175 -1.48 14.55 -2.41
N GLY A 176 -0.95 13.47 -1.86
CA GLY A 176 -0.07 13.52 -0.71
C GLY A 176 0.94 12.38 -0.68
N TYR A 177 1.47 12.11 0.51
CA TYR A 177 2.49 11.08 0.73
C TYR A 177 2.03 10.00 1.72
N TYR A 178 0.72 9.76 1.83
CA TYR A 178 0.14 8.86 2.83
C TYR A 178 0.44 9.27 4.28
N ILE A 179 0.59 10.58 4.52
CA ILE A 179 0.82 11.17 5.84
C ILE A 179 -0.35 12.09 6.24
N PRO A 180 -0.65 12.24 7.54
CA PRO A 180 -1.80 13.03 7.99
C PRO A 180 -1.65 14.52 7.68
N GLU A 181 -0.42 15.04 7.61
CA GLU A 181 -0.10 16.44 7.29
C GLU A 181 -0.58 16.85 5.90
N THR A 182 -0.82 15.90 5.00
CA THR A 182 -1.41 16.18 3.67
C THR A 182 -2.71 16.99 3.77
N ALA A 183 -3.53 16.72 4.77
CA ALA A 183 -4.85 17.33 4.93
C ALA A 183 -4.83 18.87 5.05
N GLN A 184 -3.80 19.44 5.69
CA GLN A 184 -3.68 20.90 5.90
C GLN A 184 -3.68 21.72 4.59
N TYR A 185 -3.26 21.10 3.49
CA TYR A 185 -3.18 21.80 2.19
C TYR A 185 -4.52 21.83 1.44
N TYR A 186 -5.47 20.97 1.82
CA TYR A 186 -6.67 20.74 1.02
C TYR A 186 -7.99 21.04 1.75
N VAL A 187 -8.12 20.68 3.04
CA VAL A 187 -9.41 20.63 3.73
C VAL A 187 -10.16 21.95 3.67
N SER A 188 -9.51 23.07 4.04
CA SER A 188 -10.15 24.39 4.02
C SER A 188 -10.62 24.79 2.63
N ASN A 189 -9.83 24.49 1.60
CA ASN A 189 -10.16 24.80 0.21
C ASN A 189 -11.32 23.94 -0.29
N PHE A 190 -11.35 22.65 0.05
CA PHE A 190 -12.42 21.74 -0.34
C PHE A 190 -13.77 22.14 0.28
N ILE A 191 -13.76 22.51 1.57
CA ILE A 191 -14.96 23.02 2.25
C ILE A 191 -15.43 24.35 1.62
N ALA A 192 -14.53 25.28 1.37
CA ALA A 192 -14.85 26.55 0.72
C ALA A 192 -15.40 26.35 -0.71
N ALA A 193 -14.92 25.34 -1.43
CA ALA A 193 -15.44 24.94 -2.72
C ALA A 193 -16.77 24.19 -2.65
N GLY A 194 -17.28 23.89 -1.44
CA GLY A 194 -18.58 23.28 -1.19
C GLY A 194 -18.58 21.75 -1.21
N ALA A 195 -17.44 21.11 -0.98
CA ALA A 195 -17.41 19.65 -0.74
C ALA A 195 -18.23 19.29 0.50
N THR A 196 -19.02 18.23 0.40
CA THR A 196 -19.82 17.71 1.52
C THR A 196 -19.27 16.38 2.04
N ALA A 197 -18.35 15.78 1.30
CA ALA A 197 -17.62 14.58 1.71
C ALA A 197 -16.19 14.61 1.17
N ILE A 198 -15.27 13.98 1.89
CA ILE A 198 -13.89 13.75 1.46
C ILE A 198 -13.61 12.26 1.53
N LEU A 199 -13.32 11.66 0.37
CA LEU A 199 -12.74 10.33 0.25
C LEU A 199 -11.22 10.46 0.33
N CYS A 200 -10.58 9.62 1.14
CA CYS A 200 -9.14 9.64 1.35
C CYS A 200 -8.51 8.34 0.82
N GLY A 201 -7.38 8.45 0.14
CA GLY A 201 -6.63 7.32 -0.39
C GLY A 201 -5.97 6.45 0.70
N SER A 202 -6.07 6.83 1.98
CA SER A 202 -5.67 6.00 3.13
C SER A 202 -6.33 6.49 4.42
N ASP A 203 -6.37 5.61 5.43
CA ASP A 203 -6.82 5.98 6.78
C ASP A 203 -5.89 7.01 7.45
N THR A 204 -4.61 6.97 7.10
CA THR A 204 -3.64 7.94 7.62
C THR A 204 -3.95 9.36 7.14
N ILE A 205 -4.29 9.51 5.84
CA ILE A 205 -4.76 10.79 5.30
C ILE A 205 -6.10 11.17 5.95
N ALA A 206 -7.04 10.23 6.07
CA ALA A 206 -8.35 10.47 6.67
C ALA A 206 -8.26 10.95 8.13
N LYS A 207 -7.33 10.39 8.91
CA LYS A 207 -7.01 10.86 10.27
C LYS A 207 -6.60 12.34 10.27
N GLY A 208 -5.74 12.73 9.33
CA GLY A 208 -5.35 14.13 9.14
C GLY A 208 -6.54 15.01 8.78
N VAL A 209 -7.39 14.55 7.85
CA VAL A 209 -8.61 15.27 7.43
C VAL A 209 -9.56 15.51 8.61
N ILE A 210 -9.82 14.49 9.44
CA ILE A 210 -10.66 14.63 10.62
C ILE A 210 -10.07 15.66 11.58
N SER A 211 -8.76 15.59 11.84
CA SER A 211 -8.07 16.54 12.72
C SER A 211 -8.15 17.98 12.19
N GLU A 212 -7.94 18.15 10.90
CA GLU A 212 -7.97 19.47 10.25
C GLU A 212 -9.38 20.06 10.22
N CYS A 213 -10.41 19.24 9.96
CA CYS A 213 -11.81 19.67 10.09
C CYS A 213 -12.10 20.18 11.50
N GLN A 214 -11.69 19.45 12.54
CA GLN A 214 -11.90 19.84 13.92
C GLN A 214 -11.18 21.13 14.29
N LEU A 215 -9.95 21.34 13.81
CA LEU A 215 -9.19 22.57 14.01
C LEU A 215 -9.92 23.80 13.43
N HIS A 216 -10.61 23.62 12.30
CA HIS A 216 -11.39 24.66 11.66
C HIS A 216 -12.85 24.75 12.14
N GLY A 217 -13.22 23.99 13.17
CA GLY A 217 -14.55 24.04 13.79
C GLY A 217 -15.64 23.26 13.04
N PHE A 218 -15.26 22.41 12.09
CA PHE A 218 -16.19 21.51 11.37
C PHE A 218 -16.33 20.18 12.08
N ASN A 219 -17.57 19.70 12.19
CA ASN A 219 -17.90 18.42 12.79
C ASN A 219 -17.96 17.32 11.74
N VAL A 220 -17.24 16.24 11.98
CA VAL A 220 -17.33 15.00 11.19
C VAL A 220 -18.26 14.04 11.95
N PRO A 221 -19.31 13.47 11.35
CA PRO A 221 -19.72 13.62 9.95
C PRO A 221 -20.75 14.74 9.66
N ASN A 222 -21.18 15.52 10.66
CA ASN A 222 -22.36 16.40 10.55
C ASN A 222 -22.21 17.52 9.52
N ASP A 223 -21.04 18.13 9.44
CA ASP A 223 -20.75 19.21 8.48
C ASP A 223 -20.06 18.68 7.23
N ILE A 224 -19.26 17.64 7.38
CA ILE A 224 -18.53 16.98 6.28
C ILE A 224 -18.30 15.49 6.60
N SER A 225 -18.62 14.62 5.65
CA SER A 225 -18.34 13.19 5.77
C SER A 225 -16.92 12.86 5.37
N VAL A 226 -16.27 11.91 6.04
CA VAL A 226 -14.92 11.43 5.73
C VAL A 226 -14.93 9.92 5.58
N VAL A 227 -14.34 9.41 4.48
CA VAL A 227 -14.17 7.98 4.24
C VAL A 227 -12.69 7.72 3.98
N GLY A 228 -12.13 6.70 4.62
CA GLY A 228 -10.76 6.25 4.47
C GLY A 228 -10.62 5.03 3.57
N PHE A 229 -9.40 4.51 3.55
CA PHE A 229 -9.02 3.27 2.88
C PHE A 229 -7.93 2.59 3.72
N ASP A 230 -7.99 1.29 3.94
CA ASP A 230 -7.04 0.36 4.58
C ASP A 230 -7.64 -0.43 5.76
N ASP A 231 -8.54 0.15 6.56
CA ASP A 231 -9.04 -0.37 7.84
C ASP A 231 -7.89 -0.73 8.81
N VAL A 232 -6.98 0.24 9.02
CA VAL A 232 -5.92 0.09 10.03
C VAL A 232 -6.52 0.17 11.43
N LYS A 233 -5.84 -0.40 12.43
CA LYS A 233 -6.40 -0.56 13.78
C LYS A 233 -6.85 0.74 14.43
N PHE A 234 -6.13 1.84 14.22
CA PHE A 234 -6.52 3.12 14.81
C PHE A 234 -7.83 3.69 14.22
N ALA A 235 -8.26 3.26 13.00
CA ALA A 235 -9.45 3.79 12.34
C ALA A 235 -10.71 3.69 13.22
N ALA A 236 -10.88 2.56 13.89
CA ALA A 236 -12.00 2.34 14.83
C ALA A 236 -11.88 3.13 16.13
N ALA A 237 -10.69 3.60 16.49
CA ALA A 237 -10.43 4.36 17.73
C ALA A 237 -10.46 5.88 17.52
N LEU A 238 -10.61 6.36 16.30
CA LEU A 238 -10.78 7.79 16.01
C LEU A 238 -12.09 8.32 16.61
N THR A 239 -12.17 9.61 16.77
CA THR A 239 -13.40 10.31 17.20
C THR A 239 -13.79 11.36 16.16
N PRO A 240 -14.83 11.07 15.34
CA PRO A 240 -15.63 9.84 15.31
C PRO A 240 -14.85 8.64 14.74
N PRO A 241 -15.31 7.38 14.97
CA PRO A 241 -14.78 6.20 14.29
C PRO A 241 -14.86 6.37 12.77
N LEU A 242 -13.77 6.00 12.06
CA LEU A 242 -13.65 6.21 10.63
C LEU A 242 -14.41 5.13 9.83
N THR A 243 -15.26 5.56 8.91
CA THR A 243 -15.75 4.71 7.84
C THR A 243 -14.62 4.49 6.83
N THR A 244 -14.31 3.24 6.51
CA THR A 244 -13.16 2.94 5.65
C THR A 244 -13.36 1.67 4.83
N VAL A 245 -12.61 1.55 3.73
CA VAL A 245 -12.52 0.34 2.92
C VAL A 245 -11.46 -0.57 3.51
N ARG A 246 -11.83 -1.83 3.81
CA ARG A 246 -10.89 -2.80 4.38
C ARG A 246 -10.01 -3.45 3.32
N GLN A 247 -8.71 -3.52 3.63
CA GLN A 247 -7.77 -4.38 2.94
C GLN A 247 -7.37 -5.56 3.84
N GLU A 248 -7.42 -6.79 3.31
CA GLU A 248 -7.03 -7.99 4.05
C GLU A 248 -5.50 -8.15 4.03
N ARG A 249 -4.79 -7.22 4.67
CA ARG A 249 -3.32 -7.04 4.60
C ARG A 249 -2.52 -8.28 5.00
N ASN A 250 -2.98 -9.02 6.02
CA ASN A 250 -2.32 -10.26 6.42
C ASN A 250 -2.41 -11.31 5.32
N ASP A 251 -3.57 -11.42 4.66
CA ASP A 251 -3.76 -12.32 3.53
C ASP A 251 -2.96 -11.89 2.31
N LEU A 252 -2.79 -10.60 2.06
CA LEU A 252 -1.89 -10.11 1.00
C LEU A 252 -0.45 -10.56 1.24
N GLY A 253 0.07 -10.41 2.46
CA GLY A 253 1.38 -10.94 2.83
C GLY A 253 1.49 -12.46 2.69
N ARG A 254 0.45 -13.20 3.10
CA ARG A 254 0.36 -14.65 2.90
C ARG A 254 0.39 -15.03 1.42
N CYS A 255 -0.39 -14.34 0.58
CA CYS A 255 -0.41 -14.58 -0.86
C CYS A 255 0.94 -14.30 -1.50
N ALA A 256 1.63 -13.21 -1.10
CA ALA A 256 2.97 -12.91 -1.58
C ALA A 256 3.95 -14.07 -1.30
N TYR A 257 3.89 -14.67 -0.12
CA TYR A 257 4.71 -15.86 0.20
C TYR A 257 4.34 -17.07 -0.68
N ILE A 258 3.06 -17.31 -0.95
CA ILE A 258 2.61 -18.47 -1.74
C ILE A 258 3.02 -18.34 -3.20
N ILE A 259 3.03 -17.12 -3.72
CA ILE A 259 3.38 -16.82 -5.12
C ILE A 259 4.90 -16.91 -5.31
N LEU A 260 5.68 -16.48 -4.31
CA LEU A 260 7.14 -16.54 -4.32
C LEU A 260 7.66 -17.98 -4.24
#